data_21a267c62aea3832957462cf3818ea8d
#
_entry.id   21a267c62aea3832957462cf3818ea8d
#
_cell.length_a   1.000
_cell.length_b   1.000
_cell.length_c   1.000
_cell.angle_alpha   90.00
_cell.angle_beta   90.00
_cell.angle_gamma   90.00
#
_symmetry.space_group_name_H-M   'P 1'
#
loop_
_entity.id
_entity.type
_entity.pdbx_description
1 polymer ?
#
loop_
_entity_poly.entity_id
_entity_poly.type
_entity_poly.pdbx_seq_one_letter_code
_entity_poly.pdbx_strand_id
1 'polypeptide(L)'
;NYKITKKILHVHEILPNTFFLHKIINKIALKYSHALICVSKAVLQNMEEASPQYRSKLHLVHNGISFAKCIEVHNDFLKVDTHLINFGLIGRIKPIQKGQNLLLQALCLLPKDILERAHFYLVGSPVKGQEYMQDELLENIEKMGLKKYVTIIPFIKEIESVYANIDVSLVPSTLADSFPTTILESMYFKKMVIGTRIGGIPEMIIDGVTGFIVDKNSPLELSEKISYCVIHPDEVISKGIQGKIYFDKYFSIDCFNERYMACINKLL
;
A
#
# COMPACT_ATOMS: atom_id res chain seq x y z
N ASN A 1 9.20 45.07 8.08
CA ASN A 1 9.92 43.84 8.48
C ASN A 1 9.19 42.63 7.92
N TYR A 2 9.58 42.20 6.71
CA TYR A 2 9.11 40.89 6.18
C TYR A 2 9.81 39.80 7.00
N LYS A 3 9.05 39.07 7.84
CA LYS A 3 9.53 37.84 8.45
C LYS A 3 9.83 36.87 7.30
N ILE A 4 11.07 36.41 7.23
CA ILE A 4 11.46 35.37 6.27
C ILE A 4 10.71 34.10 6.67
N THR A 5 9.67 33.74 5.90
CA THR A 5 8.94 32.50 6.10
C THR A 5 9.71 31.37 5.43
N LYS A 6 10.01 30.29 6.19
CA LYS A 6 10.64 29.11 5.61
C LYS A 6 9.62 28.32 4.81
N LYS A 7 10.02 27.83 3.63
CA LYS A 7 9.21 27.00 2.74
C LYS A 7 9.59 25.55 2.93
N ILE A 8 8.65 24.73 3.40
CA ILE A 8 8.82 23.30 3.59
C ILE A 8 7.84 22.61 2.64
N LEU A 9 8.33 21.65 1.88
CA LEU A 9 7.52 20.83 0.98
C LEU A 9 7.47 19.39 1.48
N HIS A 10 6.29 18.79 1.42
CA HIS A 10 6.08 17.36 1.59
C HIS A 10 6.08 16.69 0.23
N VAL A 11 6.87 15.64 0.08
CA VAL A 11 6.99 14.87 -1.16
C VAL A 11 6.40 13.49 -0.93
N HIS A 12 5.25 13.28 -1.56
CA HIS A 12 4.43 12.06 -1.44
C HIS A 12 4.51 11.16 -2.66
N GLU A 13 5.23 11.54 -3.71
CA GLU A 13 5.30 10.78 -4.95
C GLU A 13 6.75 10.51 -5.37
N ILE A 14 6.96 9.36 -5.97
CA ILE A 14 8.19 9.01 -6.68
C ILE A 14 7.98 9.42 -8.14
N LEU A 15 8.63 10.51 -8.55
CA LEU A 15 8.61 10.97 -9.94
C LEU A 15 9.82 10.37 -10.67
N PRO A 16 9.60 9.50 -11.68
CA PRO A 16 10.71 8.90 -12.42
C PRO A 16 11.62 9.95 -13.04
N ASN A 17 12.89 9.97 -12.66
CA ASN A 17 13.88 10.90 -13.21
C ASN A 17 14.22 10.64 -14.69
N THR A 18 13.65 9.61 -15.30
CA THR A 18 13.75 9.31 -16.73
C THR A 18 12.99 10.30 -17.60
N PHE A 19 11.95 10.94 -17.06
CA PHE A 19 11.19 11.97 -17.78
C PHE A 19 11.77 13.35 -17.48
N PHE A 20 12.14 14.08 -18.53
CA PHE A 20 12.74 15.41 -18.44
C PHE A 20 11.92 16.39 -17.59
N LEU A 21 10.60 16.39 -17.74
CA LEU A 21 9.70 17.25 -16.97
C LEU A 21 9.74 16.93 -15.46
N HIS A 22 9.73 15.66 -15.07
CA HIS A 22 9.82 15.26 -13.67
C HIS A 22 11.14 15.69 -13.03
N LYS A 23 12.23 15.55 -13.77
CA LYS A 23 13.55 16.02 -13.32
C LYS A 23 13.59 17.53 -13.10
N ILE A 24 12.91 18.32 -13.96
CA ILE A 24 12.78 19.77 -13.79
C ILE A 24 11.95 20.08 -12.54
N ILE A 25 10.78 19.44 -12.37
CA ILE A 25 9.90 19.63 -11.20
C ILE A 25 10.67 19.37 -9.91
N ASN A 26 11.34 18.22 -9.80
CA ASN A 26 12.15 17.87 -8.64
C ASN A 26 13.25 18.92 -8.38
N LYS A 27 13.94 19.38 -9.43
CA LYS A 27 14.99 20.39 -9.32
C LYS A 27 14.47 21.75 -8.87
N ILE A 28 13.29 22.17 -9.36
CA ILE A 28 12.63 23.40 -8.93
C ILE A 28 12.22 23.30 -7.47
N ALA A 29 11.58 22.18 -7.06
CA ALA A 29 11.19 21.94 -5.67
C ALA A 29 12.39 22.06 -4.73
N LEU A 30 13.50 21.42 -5.07
CA LEU A 30 14.76 21.46 -4.30
C LEU A 30 15.39 22.86 -4.25
N LYS A 31 15.35 23.58 -5.35
CA LYS A 31 15.95 24.93 -5.43
C LYS A 31 15.22 25.95 -4.56
N TYR A 32 13.89 25.95 -4.59
CA TYR A 32 13.08 27.01 -3.99
C TYR A 32 12.51 26.68 -2.61
N SER A 33 12.69 25.47 -2.11
CA SER A 33 12.35 25.10 -0.73
C SER A 33 13.56 25.24 0.21
N HIS A 34 13.27 25.42 1.50
CA HIS A 34 14.28 25.39 2.56
C HIS A 34 14.50 23.97 3.05
N ALA A 35 13.45 23.14 3.03
CA ALA A 35 13.49 21.72 3.35
C ALA A 35 12.44 20.96 2.56
N LEU A 36 12.72 19.67 2.29
CA LEU A 36 11.79 18.71 1.73
C LEU A 36 11.66 17.53 2.69
N ILE A 37 10.43 17.23 3.07
CA ILE A 37 10.10 16.06 3.86
C ILE A 37 9.68 14.96 2.92
N CYS A 38 10.45 13.87 2.89
CA CYS A 38 10.22 12.70 2.07
C CYS A 38 9.52 11.62 2.91
N VAL A 39 8.41 11.08 2.39
CA VAL A 39 7.59 10.11 3.13
C VAL A 39 8.19 8.71 3.22
N SER A 40 9.24 8.43 2.44
CA SER A 40 9.98 7.16 2.45
C SER A 40 11.43 7.36 2.03
N LYS A 41 12.28 6.39 2.32
CA LYS A 41 13.66 6.34 1.81
C LYS A 41 13.68 6.29 0.29
N ALA A 42 12.71 5.58 -0.32
CA ALA A 42 12.58 5.51 -1.77
C ALA A 42 12.32 6.90 -2.39
N VAL A 43 11.45 7.72 -1.79
CA VAL A 43 11.23 9.12 -2.20
C VAL A 43 12.49 9.96 -1.98
N LEU A 44 13.13 9.80 -0.82
CA LEU A 44 14.36 10.53 -0.48
C LEU A 44 15.45 10.24 -1.51
N GLN A 45 15.69 8.97 -1.82
CA GLN A 45 16.67 8.56 -2.82
C GLN A 45 16.34 9.12 -4.21
N ASN A 46 15.07 9.07 -4.63
CA ASN A 46 14.62 9.63 -5.89
C ASN A 46 14.92 11.14 -6.00
N MET A 47 14.70 11.88 -4.91
CA MET A 47 15.00 13.33 -4.85
C MET A 47 16.52 13.60 -4.81
N GLU A 48 17.28 12.78 -4.11
CA GLU A 48 18.73 12.88 -4.03
C GLU A 48 19.40 12.64 -5.40
N GLU A 49 18.94 11.62 -6.12
CA GLU A 49 19.40 11.32 -7.47
C GLU A 49 19.08 12.45 -8.48
N ALA A 50 17.92 13.11 -8.31
CA ALA A 50 17.55 14.24 -9.15
C ALA A 50 18.49 15.44 -8.98
N SER A 51 19.00 15.68 -7.78
CA SER A 51 19.88 16.83 -7.48
C SER A 51 20.70 16.61 -6.19
N PRO A 52 21.83 15.91 -6.26
CA PRO A 52 22.65 15.53 -5.10
C PRO A 52 23.13 16.71 -4.24
N GLN A 53 23.32 17.89 -4.87
CA GLN A 53 23.78 19.10 -4.19
C GLN A 53 22.80 19.66 -3.13
N TYR A 54 21.55 19.17 -3.12
CA TYR A 54 20.52 19.59 -2.16
C TYR A 54 20.23 18.55 -1.10
N ARG A 55 21.07 17.52 -0.94
CA ARG A 55 20.88 16.44 0.04
C ARG A 55 20.63 16.96 1.47
N SER A 56 21.29 18.03 1.87
CA SER A 56 21.12 18.65 3.20
C SER A 56 19.72 19.19 3.48
N LYS A 57 18.90 19.38 2.44
CA LYS A 57 17.50 19.81 2.57
C LYS A 57 16.51 18.65 2.68
N LEU A 58 16.94 17.41 2.45
CA LEU A 58 16.07 16.24 2.46
C LEU A 58 15.97 15.65 3.86
N HIS A 59 14.74 15.46 4.30
CA HIS A 59 14.43 14.88 5.61
C HIS A 59 13.45 13.73 5.45
N LEU A 60 13.76 12.59 6.06
CA LEU A 60 12.87 11.44 6.08
C LEU A 60 11.88 11.54 7.25
N VAL A 61 10.60 11.58 6.93
CA VAL A 61 9.51 11.45 7.91
C VAL A 61 8.44 10.56 7.32
N HIS A 62 8.40 9.30 7.74
CA HIS A 62 7.35 8.37 7.29
C HIS A 62 5.96 8.87 7.69
N ASN A 63 4.98 8.67 6.82
CA ASN A 63 3.59 8.98 7.13
C ASN A 63 3.10 8.21 8.36
N GLY A 64 2.22 8.85 9.11
CA GLY A 64 1.44 8.23 10.16
C GLY A 64 -0.04 8.43 9.89
N ILE A 65 -0.86 7.51 10.38
CA ILE A 65 -2.32 7.61 10.31
C ILE A 65 -2.94 7.42 11.68
N SER A 66 -4.18 7.92 11.83
CA SER A 66 -5.07 7.61 12.95
C SER A 66 -6.45 7.31 12.41
N PHE A 67 -7.15 6.45 13.12
CA PHE A 67 -8.58 6.25 12.90
C PHE A 67 -9.33 6.87 14.08
N ALA A 68 -10.46 7.54 13.80
CA ALA A 68 -11.40 7.92 14.85
C ALA A 68 -11.83 6.65 15.59
N LYS A 69 -11.99 6.72 16.92
CA LYS A 69 -12.43 5.57 17.73
C LYS A 69 -13.63 4.92 17.08
N CYS A 70 -13.55 3.61 16.90
CA CYS A 70 -14.50 2.76 16.17
C CYS A 70 -15.95 3.22 16.28
N ILE A 71 -16.50 3.54 15.14
CA ILE A 71 -17.94 3.47 14.89
C ILE A 71 -18.25 1.98 14.79
N GLU A 72 -19.40 1.56 15.31
CA GLU A 72 -19.86 0.17 15.20
C GLU A 72 -19.75 -0.30 13.75
N VAL A 73 -18.95 -1.37 13.54
CA VAL A 73 -18.72 -1.93 12.22
C VAL A 73 -19.99 -2.68 11.82
N HIS A 74 -20.77 -2.12 10.92
CA HIS A 74 -21.87 -2.85 10.30
C HIS A 74 -21.32 -3.86 9.31
N ASN A 75 -21.37 -5.14 9.67
CA ASN A 75 -20.79 -6.26 8.91
C ASN A 75 -21.55 -6.62 7.61
N ASP A 76 -22.56 -5.85 7.20
CA ASP A 76 -23.50 -6.28 6.15
C ASP A 76 -23.03 -6.07 4.72
N PHE A 77 -21.88 -5.43 4.49
CA PHE A 77 -21.39 -5.10 3.14
C PHE A 77 -20.74 -6.26 2.39
N LEU A 78 -20.08 -7.15 3.11
CA LEU A 78 -19.42 -8.32 2.54
C LEU A 78 -20.10 -9.58 3.06
N LYS A 79 -20.75 -10.32 2.19
CA LYS A 79 -21.14 -11.71 2.50
C LYS A 79 -19.90 -12.57 2.48
N VAL A 80 -19.15 -12.53 3.57
CA VAL A 80 -17.89 -13.23 3.70
C VAL A 80 -18.16 -14.66 4.17
N ASP A 81 -17.60 -15.62 3.47
CA ASP A 81 -17.55 -16.99 3.95
C ASP A 81 -16.38 -17.12 4.96
N THR A 82 -16.70 -17.32 6.23
CA THR A 82 -15.72 -17.44 7.32
C THR A 82 -14.95 -18.76 7.29
N HIS A 83 -15.32 -19.70 6.42
CA HIS A 83 -14.56 -20.94 6.19
C HIS A 83 -13.42 -20.76 5.18
N LEU A 84 -13.40 -19.62 4.48
CA LEU A 84 -12.36 -19.28 3.52
C LEU A 84 -11.37 -18.28 4.12
N ILE A 85 -10.15 -18.29 3.60
CA ILE A 85 -9.23 -17.18 3.84
C ILE A 85 -9.56 -16.06 2.86
N ASN A 86 -9.89 -14.90 3.40
CA ASN A 86 -10.36 -13.75 2.65
C ASN A 86 -9.23 -12.75 2.40
N PHE A 87 -8.88 -12.57 1.14
CA PHE A 87 -7.84 -11.64 0.72
C PHE A 87 -8.47 -10.34 0.21
N GLY A 88 -7.93 -9.19 0.60
CA GLY A 88 -8.37 -7.88 0.12
C GLY A 88 -7.27 -7.13 -0.61
N LEU A 89 -7.51 -6.73 -1.86
CA LEU A 89 -6.71 -5.73 -2.57
C LEU A 89 -7.50 -4.44 -2.59
N ILE A 90 -7.10 -3.49 -1.74
CA ILE A 90 -7.83 -2.25 -1.51
C ILE A 90 -7.12 -1.10 -2.22
N GLY A 91 -7.83 -0.38 -3.06
CA GLY A 91 -7.31 0.76 -3.79
C GLY A 91 -7.99 0.99 -5.13
N ARG A 92 -7.61 2.06 -5.80
CA ARG A 92 -8.15 2.38 -7.13
C ARG A 92 -7.95 1.22 -8.10
N ILE A 93 -8.92 1.01 -8.97
CA ILE A 93 -8.75 0.07 -10.07
C ILE A 93 -7.78 0.68 -11.09
N LYS A 94 -6.56 0.18 -11.05
CA LYS A 94 -5.46 0.45 -11.98
C LYS A 94 -4.71 -0.85 -12.19
N PRO A 95 -5.20 -1.75 -13.05
CA PRO A 95 -4.81 -3.17 -13.09
C PRO A 95 -3.32 -3.43 -13.22
N ILE A 96 -2.61 -2.57 -13.96
CA ILE A 96 -1.15 -2.64 -14.05
C ILE A 96 -0.54 -2.06 -12.78
N GLN A 97 -0.80 -0.79 -12.46
CA GLN A 97 -0.09 -0.09 -11.39
C GLN A 97 -0.29 -0.70 -10.00
N LYS A 98 -1.55 -1.02 -9.65
CA LYS A 98 -1.92 -1.56 -8.33
C LYS A 98 -1.84 -3.09 -8.28
N GLY A 99 -1.52 -3.72 -9.41
CA GLY A 99 -1.21 -5.14 -9.48
C GLY A 99 -2.42 -6.07 -9.47
N GLN A 100 -3.63 -5.58 -9.79
CA GLN A 100 -4.78 -6.47 -9.94
C GLN A 100 -4.51 -7.54 -11.01
N ASN A 101 -3.87 -7.18 -12.13
CA ASN A 101 -3.48 -8.15 -13.17
C ASN A 101 -2.41 -9.15 -12.65
N LEU A 102 -1.46 -8.70 -11.85
CA LEU A 102 -0.47 -9.58 -11.22
C LEU A 102 -1.14 -10.59 -10.30
N LEU A 103 -2.14 -10.14 -9.52
CA LEU A 103 -2.94 -11.02 -8.68
C LEU A 103 -3.66 -12.08 -9.54
N LEU A 104 -4.38 -11.68 -10.59
CA LEU A 104 -5.09 -12.66 -11.44
C LEU A 104 -4.14 -13.70 -12.03
N GLN A 105 -2.94 -13.29 -12.46
CA GLN A 105 -1.91 -14.22 -12.94
C GLN A 105 -1.45 -15.18 -11.83
N ALA A 106 -1.26 -14.68 -10.60
CA ALA A 106 -0.90 -15.52 -9.47
C ALA A 106 -1.99 -16.53 -9.12
N LEU A 107 -3.28 -16.14 -9.21
CA LEU A 107 -4.40 -17.03 -8.93
C LEU A 107 -4.48 -18.19 -9.93
N CYS A 108 -4.10 -17.97 -11.19
CA CYS A 108 -4.04 -19.04 -12.20
C CYS A 108 -2.93 -20.07 -11.90
N LEU A 109 -1.95 -19.74 -11.05
CA LEU A 109 -0.87 -20.66 -10.66
C LEU A 109 -1.20 -21.45 -9.37
N LEU A 110 -2.26 -21.06 -8.66
CA LEU A 110 -2.64 -21.75 -7.43
C LEU A 110 -3.16 -23.18 -7.70
N PRO A 111 -2.77 -24.14 -6.87
CA PRO A 111 -3.46 -25.45 -6.83
C PRO A 111 -4.95 -25.26 -6.57
N LYS A 112 -5.76 -26.11 -7.20
CA LYS A 112 -7.23 -25.98 -7.14
C LYS A 112 -7.78 -26.06 -5.73
N ASP A 113 -7.24 -26.96 -4.91
CA ASP A 113 -7.62 -27.14 -3.50
C ASP A 113 -7.27 -25.92 -2.63
N ILE A 114 -6.21 -25.17 -2.97
CA ILE A 114 -5.86 -23.90 -2.33
C ILE A 114 -6.85 -22.82 -2.78
N LEU A 115 -7.09 -22.71 -4.10
CA LEU A 115 -7.98 -21.69 -4.65
C LEU A 115 -9.42 -21.84 -4.12
N GLU A 116 -9.92 -23.08 -3.91
CA GLU A 116 -11.23 -23.36 -3.36
C GLU A 116 -11.39 -23.01 -1.87
N ARG A 117 -10.28 -22.75 -1.16
CA ARG A 117 -10.24 -22.34 0.24
C ARG A 117 -9.96 -20.84 0.44
N ALA A 118 -9.98 -20.07 -0.65
CA ALA A 118 -9.68 -18.64 -0.64
C ALA A 118 -10.73 -17.83 -1.40
N HIS A 119 -10.93 -16.57 -0.99
CA HIS A 119 -11.69 -15.59 -1.76
C HIS A 119 -10.94 -14.26 -1.84
N PHE A 120 -11.07 -13.57 -2.97
CA PHE A 120 -10.32 -12.36 -3.27
C PHE A 120 -11.26 -11.20 -3.55
N TYR A 121 -11.19 -10.17 -2.71
CA TYR A 121 -11.94 -8.94 -2.85
C TYR A 121 -11.07 -7.84 -3.44
N LEU A 122 -11.46 -7.30 -4.59
CA LEU A 122 -10.87 -6.12 -5.20
C LEU A 122 -11.73 -4.92 -4.84
N VAL A 123 -11.31 -4.14 -3.84
CA VAL A 123 -12.13 -3.06 -3.26
C VAL A 123 -11.66 -1.71 -3.76
N GLY A 124 -12.50 -1.03 -4.54
CA GLY A 124 -12.23 0.29 -5.06
C GLY A 124 -12.89 0.55 -6.40
N SER A 125 -12.70 1.73 -6.93
CA SER A 125 -13.28 2.16 -8.21
C SER A 125 -12.19 2.72 -9.13
N PRO A 126 -12.41 2.72 -10.45
CA PRO A 126 -11.53 3.42 -11.37
C PRO A 126 -11.59 4.93 -11.17
N VAL A 127 -10.60 5.65 -11.68
CA VAL A 127 -10.65 7.10 -11.74
C VAL A 127 -11.69 7.50 -12.80
N LYS A 128 -12.43 8.59 -12.58
CA LYS A 128 -13.39 9.12 -13.54
C LYS A 128 -12.77 9.28 -14.93
N GLY A 129 -13.41 8.72 -15.94
CA GLY A 129 -12.92 8.68 -17.33
C GLY A 129 -11.99 7.50 -17.64
N GLN A 130 -11.77 6.60 -16.69
CA GLN A 130 -10.97 5.38 -16.83
C GLN A 130 -11.79 4.12 -16.47
N GLU A 131 -13.11 4.17 -16.62
CA GLU A 131 -14.05 3.09 -16.30
C GLU A 131 -13.73 1.82 -17.09
N TYR A 132 -13.25 1.96 -18.32
CA TYR A 132 -12.78 0.86 -19.16
C TYR A 132 -11.76 -0.06 -18.47
N MET A 133 -10.99 0.43 -17.51
CA MET A 133 -10.04 -0.40 -16.76
C MET A 133 -10.74 -1.46 -15.88
N GLN A 134 -11.93 -1.14 -15.39
CA GLN A 134 -12.74 -2.10 -14.63
C GLN A 134 -13.38 -3.12 -15.58
N ASP A 135 -13.84 -2.69 -16.75
CA ASP A 135 -14.43 -3.58 -17.75
C ASP A 135 -13.38 -4.59 -18.25
N GLU A 136 -12.17 -4.13 -18.57
CA GLU A 136 -11.04 -4.99 -18.94
C GLU A 136 -10.69 -5.99 -17.81
N LEU A 137 -10.73 -5.54 -16.56
CA LEU A 137 -10.45 -6.38 -15.40
C LEU A 137 -11.51 -7.48 -15.24
N LEU A 138 -12.79 -7.14 -15.41
CA LEU A 138 -13.90 -8.08 -15.38
C LEU A 138 -13.79 -9.12 -16.51
N GLU A 139 -13.48 -8.68 -17.74
CA GLU A 139 -13.23 -9.59 -18.85
C GLU A 139 -12.07 -10.56 -18.55
N ASN A 140 -10.98 -10.07 -17.96
CA ASN A 140 -9.84 -10.92 -17.62
C ASN A 140 -10.22 -11.95 -16.55
N ILE A 141 -10.98 -11.55 -15.52
CA ILE A 141 -11.50 -12.46 -14.49
C ILE A 141 -12.33 -13.59 -15.13
N GLU A 142 -13.19 -13.25 -16.10
CA GLU A 142 -14.03 -14.23 -16.77
C GLU A 142 -13.23 -15.14 -17.72
N LYS A 143 -12.34 -14.57 -18.54
CA LYS A 143 -11.45 -15.31 -19.46
C LYS A 143 -10.53 -16.29 -18.73
N MET A 144 -10.09 -15.94 -17.52
CA MET A 144 -9.22 -16.77 -16.67
C MET A 144 -10.02 -17.78 -15.81
N GLY A 145 -11.36 -17.79 -15.87
CA GLY A 145 -12.20 -18.70 -15.07
C GLY A 145 -12.21 -18.38 -13.58
N LEU A 146 -11.89 -17.16 -13.19
CA LEU A 146 -11.72 -16.75 -11.79
C LEU A 146 -12.98 -16.13 -11.15
N LYS A 147 -14.10 -16.04 -11.90
CA LYS A 147 -15.35 -15.39 -11.46
C LYS A 147 -15.91 -15.91 -10.13
N LYS A 148 -15.69 -17.19 -9.82
CA LYS A 148 -16.12 -17.80 -8.55
C LYS A 148 -15.30 -17.32 -7.36
N TYR A 149 -14.05 -16.93 -7.59
CA TYR A 149 -13.05 -16.68 -6.53
C TYR A 149 -12.76 -15.20 -6.33
N VAL A 150 -13.14 -14.34 -7.28
CA VAL A 150 -12.82 -12.90 -7.26
C VAL A 150 -14.11 -12.08 -7.29
N THR A 151 -14.24 -11.17 -6.35
CA THR A 151 -15.34 -10.20 -6.30
C THR A 151 -14.79 -8.77 -6.37
N ILE A 152 -15.31 -7.96 -7.30
CA ILE A 152 -15.02 -6.53 -7.36
C ILE A 152 -16.10 -5.80 -6.55
N ILE A 153 -15.64 -4.94 -5.62
CA ILE A 153 -16.49 -4.12 -4.76
C ILE A 153 -16.16 -2.66 -5.06
N PRO A 154 -17.15 -1.81 -5.32
CA PRO A 154 -16.93 -0.39 -5.50
C PRO A 154 -16.26 0.24 -4.28
N PHE A 155 -15.78 1.47 -4.43
CA PHE A 155 -15.21 2.23 -3.33
C PHE A 155 -16.18 2.30 -2.14
N ILE A 156 -15.69 1.94 -0.96
CA ILE A 156 -16.40 2.00 0.32
C ILE A 156 -15.71 3.07 1.17
N LYS A 157 -16.52 3.96 1.75
CA LYS A 157 -16.02 5.03 2.63
C LYS A 157 -15.64 4.50 4.01
N GLU A 158 -16.46 3.60 4.53
CA GLU A 158 -16.31 2.96 5.83
C GLU A 158 -15.31 1.79 5.71
N ILE A 159 -14.02 2.13 5.58
CA ILE A 159 -12.94 1.16 5.29
C ILE A 159 -12.77 0.12 6.40
N GLU A 160 -13.17 0.44 7.62
CA GLU A 160 -13.17 -0.47 8.78
C GLU A 160 -13.98 -1.74 8.49
N SER A 161 -15.10 -1.59 7.78
CA SER A 161 -15.95 -2.73 7.41
C SER A 161 -15.25 -3.67 6.43
N VAL A 162 -14.38 -3.14 5.56
CA VAL A 162 -13.58 -3.96 4.65
C VAL A 162 -12.54 -4.74 5.44
N TYR A 163 -11.78 -4.04 6.30
CA TYR A 163 -10.74 -4.70 7.11
C TYR A 163 -11.31 -5.70 8.12
N ALA A 164 -12.53 -5.51 8.62
CA ALA A 164 -13.18 -6.50 9.48
C ALA A 164 -13.42 -7.84 8.78
N ASN A 165 -13.59 -7.82 7.47
CA ASN A 165 -14.03 -8.96 6.67
C ASN A 165 -12.91 -9.62 5.83
N ILE A 166 -11.68 -9.14 5.88
CA ILE A 166 -10.54 -9.78 5.23
C ILE A 166 -9.56 -10.31 6.28
N ASP A 167 -8.75 -11.28 5.91
CA ASP A 167 -7.68 -11.85 6.73
C ASP A 167 -6.32 -11.33 6.31
N VAL A 168 -6.11 -11.21 5.02
CA VAL A 168 -4.84 -10.79 4.40
C VAL A 168 -5.08 -9.62 3.46
N SER A 169 -4.26 -8.59 3.59
CA SER A 169 -4.22 -7.45 2.67
C SER A 169 -3.16 -7.66 1.59
N LEU A 170 -3.54 -7.46 0.33
CA LEU A 170 -2.66 -7.57 -0.81
C LEU A 170 -2.30 -6.18 -1.34
N VAL A 171 -1.00 -5.89 -1.46
CA VAL A 171 -0.47 -4.65 -2.04
C VAL A 171 0.57 -5.00 -3.11
N PRO A 172 0.14 -5.69 -4.20
CA PRO A 172 1.03 -6.23 -5.23
C PRO A 172 1.38 -5.19 -6.30
N SER A 173 1.66 -3.95 -5.90
CA SER A 173 1.98 -2.85 -6.81
C SER A 173 3.14 -3.22 -7.75
N THR A 174 3.00 -2.94 -9.05
CA THR A 174 4.05 -3.19 -10.05
C THR A 174 4.78 -1.91 -10.45
N LEU A 175 4.19 -0.75 -10.17
CA LEU A 175 4.85 0.55 -10.27
C LEU A 175 5.13 1.10 -8.88
N ALA A 176 6.16 1.95 -8.78
CA ALA A 176 6.60 2.50 -7.50
C ALA A 176 5.46 3.23 -6.78
N ASP A 177 5.17 2.78 -5.57
CA ASP A 177 4.29 3.42 -4.63
C ASP A 177 5.16 4.02 -3.51
N SER A 178 4.97 5.29 -3.22
CA SER A 178 5.87 6.01 -2.32
C SER A 178 5.78 5.55 -0.87
N PHE A 179 4.55 5.38 -0.37
CA PHE A 179 4.26 4.92 0.99
C PHE A 179 2.76 4.63 1.13
N PRO A 180 2.27 3.48 0.64
CA PRO A 180 0.85 3.20 0.53
C PRO A 180 0.16 3.13 1.90
N THR A 181 -0.84 3.98 2.12
CA THR A 181 -1.60 4.02 3.37
C THR A 181 -2.35 2.73 3.64
N THR A 182 -2.71 1.99 2.61
CA THR A 182 -3.36 0.67 2.73
C THR A 182 -2.55 -0.33 3.56
N ILE A 183 -1.20 -0.24 3.56
CA ILE A 183 -0.37 -1.06 4.44
C ILE A 183 -0.52 -0.61 5.89
N LEU A 184 -0.50 0.70 6.14
CA LEU A 184 -0.69 1.25 7.49
C LEU A 184 -2.08 0.90 8.04
N GLU A 185 -3.10 1.02 7.20
CA GLU A 185 -4.48 0.65 7.51
C GLU A 185 -4.58 -0.84 7.86
N SER A 186 -4.00 -1.70 7.03
CA SER A 186 -3.96 -3.15 7.27
C SER A 186 -3.31 -3.49 8.61
N MET A 187 -2.15 -2.90 8.90
CA MET A 187 -1.46 -3.10 10.18
C MET A 187 -2.27 -2.59 11.36
N TYR A 188 -2.91 -1.41 11.22
CA TYR A 188 -3.78 -0.86 12.26
C TYR A 188 -4.89 -1.84 12.62
N PHE A 189 -5.53 -2.46 11.61
CA PHE A 189 -6.60 -3.46 11.78
C PHE A 189 -6.08 -4.89 12.01
N LYS A 190 -4.80 -5.07 12.33
CA LYS A 190 -4.17 -6.38 12.60
C LYS A 190 -4.28 -7.36 11.42
N LYS A 191 -4.26 -6.85 10.18
CA LYS A 191 -4.26 -7.69 8.99
C LYS A 191 -2.85 -7.89 8.49
N MET A 192 -2.50 -9.15 8.21
CA MET A 192 -1.24 -9.49 7.58
C MET A 192 -1.18 -8.88 6.18
N VAL A 193 0.00 -8.45 5.73
CA VAL A 193 0.18 -7.83 4.41
C VAL A 193 1.11 -8.68 3.54
N ILE A 194 0.72 -8.89 2.29
CA ILE A 194 1.65 -9.33 1.23
C ILE A 194 1.86 -8.14 0.30
N GLY A 195 3.08 -7.62 0.25
CA GLY A 195 3.46 -6.47 -0.59
C GLY A 195 4.59 -6.80 -1.54
N THR A 196 4.77 -5.98 -2.57
CA THR A 196 5.87 -6.14 -3.53
C THR A 196 7.11 -5.34 -3.14
N ARG A 197 8.28 -5.79 -3.58
CA ARG A 197 9.57 -5.14 -3.36
C ARG A 197 9.76 -3.96 -4.31
N ILE A 198 8.95 -2.91 -4.10
CA ILE A 198 9.02 -1.68 -4.91
C ILE A 198 8.66 -0.43 -4.10
N GLY A 199 9.28 0.70 -4.43
CA GLY A 199 9.03 1.98 -3.77
C GLY A 199 9.26 1.93 -2.27
N GLY A 200 8.33 2.50 -1.49
CA GLY A 200 8.37 2.52 -0.04
C GLY A 200 7.78 1.28 0.65
N ILE A 201 7.20 0.33 -0.09
CA ILE A 201 6.56 -0.87 0.47
C ILE A 201 7.53 -1.67 1.37
N PRO A 202 8.81 -1.94 0.96
CA PRO A 202 9.75 -2.68 1.79
C PRO A 202 10.15 -1.99 3.09
N GLU A 203 9.85 -0.70 3.24
CA GLU A 203 10.13 0.05 4.47
C GLU A 203 9.06 -0.16 5.54
N MET A 204 7.91 -0.71 5.14
CA MET A 204 6.72 -0.83 5.96
C MET A 204 6.49 -2.26 6.47
N ILE A 205 7.02 -3.27 5.77
CA ILE A 205 6.81 -4.68 6.09
C ILE A 205 8.13 -5.30 6.55
N ILE A 206 8.11 -5.98 7.70
CA ILE A 206 9.21 -6.85 8.12
C ILE A 206 8.92 -8.24 7.56
N ASP A 207 9.66 -8.62 6.51
CA ASP A 207 9.45 -9.87 5.79
C ASP A 207 9.51 -11.09 6.70
N GLY A 208 8.52 -11.98 6.60
CA GLY A 208 8.35 -13.15 7.45
C GLY A 208 7.80 -12.87 8.85
N VAL A 209 7.77 -11.59 9.32
CA VAL A 209 7.36 -11.22 10.68
C VAL A 209 6.01 -10.49 10.70
N THR A 210 5.88 -9.38 9.96
CA THR A 210 4.63 -8.60 9.90
C THR A 210 3.82 -8.87 8.63
N GLY A 211 4.38 -9.66 7.73
CA GLY A 211 3.82 -9.97 6.43
C GLY A 211 4.87 -10.59 5.51
N PHE A 212 4.63 -10.55 4.21
CA PHE A 212 5.59 -11.02 3.20
C PHE A 212 5.88 -9.96 2.15
N ILE A 213 7.11 -9.99 1.64
CA ILE A 213 7.55 -9.18 0.51
C ILE A 213 7.90 -10.11 -0.63
N VAL A 214 7.21 -9.93 -1.76
CA VAL A 214 7.47 -10.67 -3.00
C VAL A 214 8.10 -9.75 -4.05
N ASP A 215 8.80 -10.30 -5.03
CA ASP A 215 9.36 -9.49 -6.09
C ASP A 215 8.26 -8.94 -7.01
N LYS A 216 8.43 -7.69 -7.45
CA LYS A 216 7.50 -7.07 -8.38
C LYS A 216 7.47 -7.89 -9.68
N ASN A 217 6.29 -8.03 -10.27
CA ASN A 217 6.07 -8.84 -11.48
C ASN A 217 6.38 -10.34 -11.31
N SER A 218 6.39 -10.87 -10.08
CA SER A 218 6.51 -12.30 -9.82
C SER A 218 5.15 -12.90 -9.40
N PRO A 219 4.31 -13.36 -10.36
CA PRO A 219 3.06 -14.02 -10.02
C PRO A 219 3.30 -15.34 -9.27
N LEU A 220 4.44 -15.99 -9.52
CA LEU A 220 4.80 -17.25 -8.84
C LEU A 220 5.03 -17.02 -7.35
N GLU A 221 5.89 -16.07 -6.96
CA GLU A 221 6.11 -15.78 -5.55
C GLU A 221 4.84 -15.32 -4.84
N LEU A 222 4.00 -14.51 -5.53
CA LEU A 222 2.72 -14.09 -4.97
C LEU A 222 1.79 -15.29 -4.73
N SER A 223 1.71 -16.24 -5.68
CA SER A 223 0.92 -17.46 -5.52
C SER A 223 1.42 -18.35 -4.39
N GLU A 224 2.74 -18.48 -4.22
CA GLU A 224 3.35 -19.23 -3.12
C GLU A 224 2.98 -18.62 -1.75
N LYS A 225 3.02 -17.28 -1.62
CA LYS A 225 2.65 -16.62 -0.35
C LYS A 225 1.14 -16.67 -0.08
N ILE A 226 0.31 -16.62 -1.12
CA ILE A 226 -1.14 -16.86 -0.99
C ILE A 226 -1.38 -18.30 -0.52
N SER A 227 -0.75 -19.30 -1.15
CA SER A 227 -0.85 -20.70 -0.72
C SER A 227 -0.44 -20.89 0.74
N TYR A 228 0.68 -20.25 1.12
CA TYR A 228 1.15 -20.29 2.52
C TYR A 228 0.09 -19.76 3.49
N CYS A 229 -0.56 -18.64 3.18
CA CYS A 229 -1.60 -18.07 4.05
C CYS A 229 -2.81 -19.00 4.19
N VAL A 230 -3.21 -19.68 3.12
CA VAL A 230 -4.33 -20.63 3.14
C VAL A 230 -4.00 -21.87 3.97
N ILE A 231 -2.73 -22.30 3.97
CA ILE A 231 -2.27 -23.49 4.72
C ILE A 231 -2.03 -23.16 6.20
N HIS A 232 -1.61 -21.92 6.51
CA HIS A 232 -1.18 -21.50 7.85
C HIS A 232 -2.01 -20.33 8.41
N PRO A 233 -3.33 -20.47 8.61
CA PRO A 233 -4.19 -19.36 9.06
C PRO A 233 -3.80 -18.78 10.42
N ASP A 234 -3.30 -19.59 11.35
CA ASP A 234 -2.84 -19.11 12.66
C ASP A 234 -1.63 -18.17 12.55
N GLU A 235 -0.74 -18.42 11.58
CA GLU A 235 0.39 -17.54 11.32
C GLU A 235 -0.06 -16.22 10.66
N VAL A 236 -1.11 -16.24 9.84
CA VAL A 236 -1.72 -15.03 9.29
C VAL A 236 -2.17 -14.11 10.42
N ILE A 237 -2.89 -14.66 11.40
CA ILE A 237 -3.34 -13.90 12.59
C ILE A 237 -2.15 -13.38 13.39
N SER A 238 -1.16 -14.23 13.66
CA SER A 238 0.04 -13.85 14.41
C SER A 238 0.81 -12.72 13.75
N LYS A 239 1.06 -12.81 12.42
CA LYS A 239 1.76 -11.76 11.66
C LYS A 239 0.96 -10.47 11.60
N GLY A 240 -0.36 -10.52 11.51
CA GLY A 240 -1.23 -9.35 11.61
C GLY A 240 -1.11 -8.63 12.96
N ILE A 241 -1.04 -9.38 14.07
CA ILE A 241 -0.80 -8.83 15.41
C ILE A 241 0.58 -8.16 15.49
N GLN A 242 1.62 -8.82 14.97
CA GLN A 242 2.98 -8.23 14.91
C GLN A 242 2.99 -6.95 14.04
N GLY A 243 2.22 -6.93 12.96
CA GLY A 243 2.00 -5.74 12.13
C GLY A 243 1.45 -4.57 12.94
N LYS A 244 0.45 -4.82 13.78
CA LYS A 244 -0.15 -3.78 14.66
C LYS A 244 0.86 -3.25 15.67
N ILE A 245 1.63 -4.14 16.31
CA ILE A 245 2.68 -3.71 17.25
C ILE A 245 3.73 -2.84 16.55
N TYR A 246 4.11 -3.22 15.34
CA TYR A 246 5.05 -2.44 14.53
C TYR A 246 4.47 -1.09 14.11
N PHE A 247 3.19 -1.06 13.71
CA PHE A 247 2.45 0.16 13.40
C PHE A 247 2.44 1.13 14.59
N ASP A 248 2.06 0.64 15.79
CA ASP A 248 1.97 1.49 16.99
C ASP A 248 3.31 2.12 17.35
N LYS A 249 4.40 1.38 17.14
CA LYS A 249 5.75 1.84 17.44
C LYS A 249 6.31 2.84 16.44
N TYR A 250 5.88 2.76 15.16
CA TYR A 250 6.57 3.51 14.10
C TYR A 250 5.66 4.35 13.19
N PHE A 251 4.37 4.06 13.10
CA PHE A 251 3.48 4.64 12.08
C PHE A 251 2.19 5.23 12.65
N SER A 252 2.02 5.27 13.97
CA SER A 252 0.92 6.00 14.57
C SER A 252 1.05 7.51 14.27
N ILE A 253 -0.08 8.22 14.35
CA ILE A 253 -0.09 9.67 14.15
C ILE A 253 0.80 10.39 15.17
N ASP A 254 0.90 9.87 16.39
CA ASP A 254 1.75 10.43 17.45
C ASP A 254 3.22 10.30 17.07
N CYS A 255 3.65 9.12 16.60
CA CYS A 255 5.01 8.91 16.10
C CYS A 255 5.33 9.78 14.87
N PHE A 256 4.36 10.04 14.01
CA PHE A 256 4.53 10.98 12.91
C PHE A 256 4.74 12.41 13.44
N ASN A 257 3.85 12.86 14.33
CA ASN A 257 3.89 14.20 14.89
C ASN A 257 5.23 14.48 15.62
N GLU A 258 5.71 13.54 16.42
CA GLU A 258 7.01 13.66 17.10
C GLU A 258 8.15 13.84 16.10
N ARG A 259 8.25 12.97 15.07
CA ARG A 259 9.29 13.06 14.04
C ARG A 259 9.18 14.32 13.20
N TYR A 260 7.95 14.68 12.84
CA TYR A 260 7.68 15.89 12.08
C TYR A 260 8.11 17.13 12.86
N MET A 261 7.70 17.27 14.12
CA MET A 261 8.07 18.39 14.97
C MET A 261 9.57 18.43 15.24
N ALA A 262 10.22 17.28 15.45
CA ALA A 262 11.67 17.23 15.59
C ALA A 262 12.40 17.72 14.32
N CYS A 263 11.84 17.42 13.13
CA CYS A 263 12.36 17.93 11.87
C CYS A 263 12.17 19.44 11.76
N ILE A 264 10.98 19.95 12.05
CA ILE A 264 10.67 21.39 11.99
C ILE A 264 11.55 22.19 12.95
N ASN A 265 11.71 21.75 14.19
CA ASN A 265 12.52 22.43 15.21
C ASN A 265 14.00 22.54 14.80
N LYS A 266 14.54 21.59 14.05
CA LYS A 266 15.90 21.68 13.49
C LYS A 266 16.02 22.70 12.35
N LEU A 267 14.91 23.06 11.73
CA LEU A 267 14.86 24.00 10.62
C LEU A 267 14.60 25.45 11.08
N LEU A 268 14.04 25.63 12.26
CA LEU A 268 13.80 26.93 12.89
C LEU A 268 15.05 27.46 13.58
#